data_cdc481cc647d4f4a13964088602a5f27
#
_entry.id   cdc481cc647d4f4a13964088602a5f27
#
_cell.length_a   1.000
_cell.length_b   1.000
_cell.length_c   1.000
_cell.angle_alpha   90.00
_cell.angle_beta   90.00
_cell.angle_gamma   90.00
#
_symmetry.space_group_name_H-M   'P 1'
#
loop_
_entity.id
_entity.type
_entity.pdbx_description
1 polymer ?
#
loop_
_entity_poly.entity_id
_entity_poly.type
_entity_poly.pdbx_seq_one_letter_code
_entity_poly.pdbx_strand_id
1 'polypeptide(L)'
;VQFVLEDQSIQTPLEVSIAIVGDRKMRALNKQYRNLDKTANILSFPLSEGEQTKLPSDIMRLGDIIISYPMVIKEASEQELLVDDRVEELVQHGMLHLLGLHHE
;
A
#
# COMPACT_ATOMS: atom_id res chain seq x y z
N VAL A 1 10.16 2.29 3.43
CA VAL A 1 10.71 1.47 2.33
C VAL A 1 10.89 2.36 1.12
N GLN A 2 12.01 2.22 0.45
CA GLN A 2 12.37 3.01 -0.70
C GLN A 2 12.50 2.12 -1.94
N PHE A 3 11.91 2.57 -3.05
CA PHE A 3 11.90 1.82 -4.31
C PHE A 3 12.33 2.72 -5.46
N VAL A 4 12.78 2.08 -6.55
CA VAL A 4 13.02 2.75 -7.83
C VAL A 4 12.19 2.04 -8.88
N LEU A 5 11.40 2.79 -9.66
CA LEU A 5 10.57 2.23 -10.72
C LEU A 5 11.18 2.55 -12.08
N GLU A 6 11.89 1.58 -12.63
CA GLU A 6 12.54 1.76 -13.93
C GLU A 6 11.59 1.53 -15.09
N ASP A 7 10.68 0.57 -14.93
CA ASP A 7 9.75 0.18 -16.00
C ASP A 7 8.78 1.28 -16.38
N GLN A 8 8.57 2.25 -15.50
CA GLN A 8 7.65 3.37 -15.73
C GLN A 8 8.40 4.61 -16.19
N SER A 9 9.66 4.47 -16.54
CA SER A 9 10.54 5.59 -16.90
C SER A 9 10.70 6.60 -15.76
N ILE A 10 10.42 6.18 -14.54
CA ILE A 10 10.59 6.99 -13.35
C ILE A 10 11.92 6.59 -12.73
N GLN A 11 12.87 7.52 -12.69
CA GLN A 11 14.18 7.25 -12.12
C GLN A 11 14.39 7.89 -10.76
N THR A 12 13.38 8.59 -10.26
CA THR A 12 13.42 9.17 -8.93
C THR A 12 13.16 8.07 -7.90
N PRO A 13 13.96 7.96 -6.84
CA PRO A 13 13.66 7.03 -5.77
C PRO A 13 12.29 7.30 -5.17
N LEU A 14 11.54 6.24 -4.91
CA LEU A 14 10.20 6.34 -4.34
C LEU A 14 10.22 5.87 -2.90
N GLU A 15 9.51 6.58 -2.04
CA GLU A 15 9.34 6.21 -0.65
C GLU A 15 7.88 5.90 -0.37
N VAL A 16 7.63 4.78 0.30
CA VAL A 16 6.29 4.41 0.72
C VAL A 16 6.38 3.84 2.13
N SER A 17 5.41 4.18 2.97
CA SER A 17 5.32 3.64 4.31
C SER A 17 4.40 2.43 4.28
N ILE A 18 4.87 1.30 4.81
CA ILE A 18 4.10 0.06 4.83
C ILE A 18 3.89 -0.36 6.28
N ALA A 19 2.64 -0.54 6.67
CA ALA A 19 2.27 -1.00 8.00
C ALA A 19 1.46 -2.29 7.90
N ILE A 20 1.74 -3.24 8.76
CA ILE A 20 1.02 -4.50 8.84
C ILE A 20 0.23 -4.50 10.14
N VAL A 21 -1.08 -4.69 10.04
CA VAL A 21 -1.99 -4.57 11.19
C VAL A 21 -2.89 -5.79 11.28
N GLY A 22 -3.58 -5.94 12.43
CA GLY A 22 -4.59 -6.98 12.60
C GLY A 22 -5.95 -6.54 12.07
N ASP A 23 -6.91 -7.45 12.11
CA ASP A 23 -8.25 -7.21 11.58
C ASP A 23 -8.97 -6.07 12.27
N ARG A 24 -8.87 -5.99 13.59
CA ARG A 24 -9.57 -4.93 14.33
C ARG A 24 -9.09 -3.55 13.89
N LYS A 25 -7.78 -3.38 13.77
CA LYS A 25 -7.20 -2.11 13.34
C LYS A 25 -7.58 -1.80 11.89
N MET A 26 -7.52 -2.80 11.03
CA MET A 26 -7.88 -2.62 9.62
C MET A 26 -9.35 -2.21 9.48
N ARG A 27 -10.23 -2.87 10.21
CA ARG A 27 -11.65 -2.54 10.18
C ARG A 27 -11.90 -1.11 10.66
N ALA A 28 -11.20 -0.71 11.74
CA ALA A 28 -11.32 0.65 12.27
C ALA A 28 -10.87 1.69 11.24
N LEU A 29 -9.74 1.44 10.57
CA LEU A 29 -9.22 2.33 9.54
C LEU A 29 -10.16 2.41 8.33
N ASN A 30 -10.69 1.29 7.91
CA ASN A 30 -11.62 1.25 6.78
C ASN A 30 -12.90 2.03 7.10
N LYS A 31 -13.39 1.90 8.33
CA LYS A 31 -14.55 2.66 8.77
C LYS A 31 -14.26 4.16 8.83
N GLN A 32 -13.10 4.53 9.35
CA GLN A 32 -12.74 5.94 9.53
C GLN A 32 -12.50 6.65 8.20
N TYR A 33 -11.82 5.99 7.27
CA TYR A 33 -11.37 6.65 6.04
C TYR A 33 -12.20 6.33 4.81
N ARG A 34 -12.91 5.21 4.79
CA ARG A 34 -13.73 4.81 3.65
C ARG A 34 -15.20 4.64 4.01
N ASN A 35 -15.53 4.87 5.26
CA ASN A 35 -16.90 4.73 5.77
C ASN A 35 -17.48 3.34 5.56
N LEU A 36 -16.62 2.32 5.62
CA LEU A 36 -17.01 0.93 5.48
C LEU A 36 -16.67 0.17 6.77
N ASP A 37 -17.70 -0.37 7.44
CA ASP A 37 -17.52 -1.08 8.71
C ASP A 37 -17.21 -2.55 8.43
N LYS A 38 -16.06 -2.79 7.82
CA LYS A 38 -15.58 -4.14 7.52
C LYS A 38 -14.08 -4.11 7.36
N THR A 39 -13.46 -5.30 7.46
CA THR A 39 -12.03 -5.40 7.21
C THR A 39 -11.72 -5.34 5.72
N ALA A 40 -10.46 -5.13 5.39
CA ALA A 40 -9.97 -5.15 4.02
C ALA A 40 -8.59 -5.80 4.03
N ASN A 41 -8.12 -6.27 2.88
CA ASN A 41 -6.77 -6.83 2.81
C ASN A 41 -5.72 -5.72 2.77
N ILE A 42 -6.01 -4.61 2.11
CA ILE A 42 -5.08 -3.51 1.93
C ILE A 42 -5.82 -2.19 1.84
N LEU A 43 -5.21 -1.14 2.37
CA LEU A 43 -5.64 0.24 2.20
C LEU A 43 -4.45 1.07 1.74
N SER A 44 -4.65 1.97 0.80
CA SER A 44 -3.61 2.84 0.28
C SER A 44 -4.04 4.29 0.46
N PHE A 45 -3.15 5.11 1.02
CA PHE A 45 -3.42 6.52 1.29
C PHE A 45 -2.35 7.38 0.63
N PRO A 46 -2.66 8.08 -0.46
CA PRO A 46 -1.68 8.98 -1.09
C PRO A 46 -1.43 10.19 -0.20
N LEU A 47 -0.23 10.74 -0.31
CA LEU A 47 0.08 11.99 0.39
C LEU A 47 -0.60 13.17 -0.29
N SER A 48 -0.94 14.19 0.50
CA SER A 48 -1.39 15.46 -0.05
C SER A 48 -0.21 16.21 -0.64
N GLU A 49 -0.50 17.14 -1.55
CA GLU A 49 0.55 17.96 -2.16
C GLU A 49 1.36 18.73 -1.13
N GLY A 50 0.70 19.26 -0.09
CA GLY A 50 1.38 19.99 0.97
C GLY A 50 2.39 19.14 1.72
N GLU A 51 2.12 17.87 1.89
CA GLU A 51 3.05 16.96 2.55
C GLU A 51 4.25 16.64 1.65
N GLN A 52 4.02 16.51 0.36
CA GLN A 52 5.07 16.21 -0.60
C GLN A 52 6.11 17.33 -0.70
N THR A 53 5.69 18.57 -0.53
CA THR A 53 6.60 19.70 -0.63
C THR A 53 7.62 19.78 0.50
N LYS A 54 7.46 18.98 1.54
CA LYS A 54 8.39 18.95 2.67
C LYS A 54 9.55 17.99 2.48
N LEU A 55 9.56 17.24 1.37
CA LEU A 55 10.56 16.21 1.13
C LEU A 55 11.75 16.76 0.35
N PRO A 56 12.94 16.12 0.49
CA PRO A 56 14.03 16.42 -0.39
C PRO A 56 13.64 16.26 -1.86
N SER A 57 14.21 17.07 -2.73
CA SER A 57 13.81 17.12 -4.13
C SER A 57 14.12 15.84 -4.89
N ASP A 58 15.00 15.00 -4.37
CA ASP A 58 15.41 13.76 -5.05
C ASP A 58 14.64 12.52 -4.56
N ILE A 59 13.64 12.69 -3.69
CA ILE A 59 12.84 11.58 -3.19
C ILE A 59 11.37 11.91 -3.40
N MET A 60 10.66 10.98 -4.05
CA MET A 60 9.21 11.09 -4.21
C MET A 60 8.54 10.19 -3.19
N ARG A 61 7.73 10.76 -2.31
CA ARG A 61 6.99 10.00 -1.33
C ARG A 61 5.57 9.78 -1.84
N LEU A 62 5.17 8.51 -1.95
CA LEU A 62 3.87 8.17 -2.54
C LEU A 62 2.75 8.18 -1.52
N GLY A 63 3.00 7.73 -0.30
CA GLY A 63 1.97 7.65 0.72
C GLY A 63 2.14 6.46 1.62
N ASP A 64 1.02 5.96 2.15
CA ASP A 64 1.01 4.86 3.10
C ASP A 64 0.23 3.67 2.54
N ILE A 65 0.75 2.47 2.80
CA ILE A 65 0.08 1.21 2.48
C ILE A 65 -0.12 0.46 3.79
N ILE A 66 -1.36 0.11 4.10
CA ILE A 66 -1.71 -0.64 5.31
C ILE A 66 -2.22 -2.00 4.88
N ILE A 67 -1.65 -3.06 5.46
CA ILE A 67 -1.98 -4.45 5.08
C ILE A 67 -2.51 -5.19 6.30
N SER A 68 -3.62 -5.91 6.14
CA SER A 68 -4.16 -6.77 7.18
C SER A 68 -3.47 -8.13 7.13
N TYR A 69 -2.71 -8.46 8.17
CA TYR A 69 -1.99 -9.72 8.24
C TYR A 69 -2.93 -10.94 8.25
N PRO A 70 -4.03 -10.96 9.03
CA PRO A 70 -4.95 -12.09 8.99
C PRO A 70 -5.56 -12.34 7.61
N MET A 71 -5.87 -11.27 6.88
CA MET A 71 -6.40 -11.41 5.52
C MET A 71 -5.34 -11.96 4.56
N VAL A 72 -4.09 -11.53 4.73
CA VAL A 72 -2.99 -12.03 3.91
C VAL A 72 -2.80 -13.52 4.12
N ILE A 73 -2.81 -13.97 5.38
CA ILE A 73 -2.66 -15.40 5.69
C ILE A 73 -3.79 -16.20 5.05
N LYS A 74 -5.02 -15.72 5.16
CA LYS A 74 -6.17 -16.38 4.59
C LYS A 74 -6.06 -16.49 3.07
N GLU A 75 -5.74 -15.39 2.41
CA GLU A 75 -5.63 -15.36 0.96
C GLU A 75 -4.47 -16.20 0.44
N ALA A 76 -3.33 -16.15 1.14
CA ALA A 76 -2.18 -16.97 0.76
C ALA A 76 -2.54 -18.46 0.84
N SER A 77 -3.23 -18.86 1.90
CA SER A 77 -3.67 -20.24 2.05
C SER A 77 -4.64 -20.66 0.94
N GLU A 78 -5.60 -19.81 0.62
CA GLU A 78 -6.58 -20.10 -0.42
C GLU A 78 -5.96 -20.19 -1.82
N GLN A 79 -4.93 -19.40 -2.07
CA GLN A 79 -4.27 -19.35 -3.37
C GLN A 79 -3.03 -20.23 -3.44
N GLU A 80 -2.72 -20.95 -2.36
CA GLU A 80 -1.57 -21.83 -2.27
C GLU A 80 -0.26 -21.07 -2.51
N LEU A 81 -0.17 -19.85 -1.96
CA LEU A 81 1.00 -19.00 -2.03
C LEU A 81 1.70 -18.91 -0.67
N LEU A 82 2.97 -18.56 -0.68
CA LEU A 82 3.65 -18.17 0.54
C LEU A 82 3.12 -16.82 1.01
N VAL A 83 3.10 -16.59 2.31
CA VAL A 83 2.64 -15.32 2.88
C VAL A 83 3.46 -14.16 2.31
N ASP A 84 4.79 -14.32 2.24
CA ASP A 84 5.67 -13.27 1.71
C ASP A 84 5.33 -12.93 0.26
N ASP A 85 5.00 -13.91 -0.55
CA ASP A 85 4.64 -13.66 -1.95
C ASP A 85 3.33 -12.89 -2.05
N ARG A 86 2.37 -13.20 -1.18
CA ARG A 86 1.10 -12.48 -1.16
C ARG A 86 1.28 -11.03 -0.69
N VAL A 87 2.13 -10.81 0.31
CA VAL A 87 2.47 -9.46 0.76
C VAL A 87 3.07 -8.66 -0.40
N GLU A 88 4.01 -9.27 -1.12
CA GLU A 88 4.66 -8.61 -2.26
C GLU A 88 3.65 -8.22 -3.33
N GLU A 89 2.72 -9.12 -3.67
CA GLU A 89 1.66 -8.82 -4.64
C GLU A 89 0.84 -7.61 -4.20
N LEU A 90 0.45 -7.58 -2.93
CA LEU A 90 -0.37 -6.50 -2.40
C LEU A 90 0.38 -5.17 -2.36
N VAL A 91 1.67 -5.21 -2.01
CA VAL A 91 2.50 -3.99 -2.01
C VAL A 91 2.61 -3.43 -3.42
N GLN A 92 2.87 -4.29 -4.40
CA GLN A 92 2.95 -3.86 -5.80
C GLN A 92 1.64 -3.24 -6.26
N HIS A 93 0.53 -3.88 -5.92
CA HIS A 93 -0.79 -3.36 -6.26
C HIS A 93 -1.05 -2.00 -5.62
N GLY A 94 -0.71 -1.87 -4.34
CA GLY A 94 -0.87 -0.60 -3.63
C GLY A 94 0.00 0.50 -4.22
N MET A 95 1.23 0.17 -4.62
CA MET A 95 2.10 1.16 -5.25
C MET A 95 1.55 1.64 -6.59
N LEU A 96 1.01 0.74 -7.40
CA LEU A 96 0.38 1.14 -8.66
C LEU A 96 -0.80 2.08 -8.40
N HIS A 97 -1.58 1.81 -7.36
CA HIS A 97 -2.67 2.66 -6.96
C HIS A 97 -2.19 4.07 -6.58
N LEU A 98 -1.13 4.13 -5.78
CA LEU A 98 -0.58 5.41 -5.35
C LEU A 98 0.01 6.21 -6.51
N LEU A 99 0.49 5.52 -7.53
CA LEU A 99 1.00 6.16 -8.75
C LEU A 99 -0.11 6.58 -9.71
N GLY A 100 -1.36 6.22 -9.41
CA GLY A 100 -2.48 6.51 -10.30
C GLY A 100 -2.61 5.56 -11.47
N LEU A 101 -1.90 4.44 -11.45
CA LEU A 101 -1.94 3.45 -12.52
C LEU A 101 -2.94 2.35 -12.14
N HIS A 102 -4.17 2.50 -12.59
CA HIS A 102 -5.23 1.56 -12.29
C HIS A 102 -5.50 0.63 -13.46
N HIS A 103 -5.95 -0.57 -13.14
CA HIS A 103 -6.50 -1.49 -14.12
C HIS A 103 -8.00 -1.58 -13.89
N GLU A 104 -8.71 -1.22 -14.88
CA GLU A 104 -10.16 -1.27 -14.86
C GLU A 104 -10.66 -2.55 -15.50
#